data_f8886f0d2ee426e97470ad0f2a8920a0
#
_entry.id   f8886f0d2ee426e97470ad0f2a8920a0
#
_cell.length_a   1.000
_cell.length_b   1.000
_cell.length_c   1.000
_cell.angle_alpha   90.00
_cell.angle_beta   90.00
_cell.angle_gamma   90.00
#
_symmetry.space_group_name_H-M   'P 1'
#
loop_
_entity.id
_entity.type
_entity.pdbx_description
1 polymer ?
#
loop_
_entity_poly.entity_id
_entity_poly.type
_entity_poly.pdbx_seq_one_letter_code
_entity_poly.pdbx_strand_id
1 'polypeptide(L)'
;RNAITWYILFNLLGLGLGIYIAYAVKKPYFSLIFIYCIFSLWAYSKRMKTSFLLGNVQVSFLTALAIFNVALFDMIPNGINKTNNEFMIFKIILCYTAFAFIITFIREIIKDMEDMEGDQKINANTLAIKYGIEKTRKIIVFLILIPVFGIAYFQYNALISNFFVELNYSMENLITVLYISLIQFLLIILLVKMNKSNKKSDFYFSSSLCKVIMIVGILSIPLFTYLQLN
;
A
#
# COMPACT_ATOMS: atom_id res chain seq x y z
N ARG A 1 -17.90 9.16 -25.54
CA ARG A 1 -18.91 8.07 -25.54
C ARG A 1 -18.23 6.71 -25.37
N ASN A 2 -17.18 6.44 -26.13
CA ASN A 2 -16.46 5.15 -26.06
C ASN A 2 -15.81 4.87 -24.67
N ALA A 3 -15.26 5.89 -23.99
CA ALA A 3 -14.65 5.70 -22.68
C ALA A 3 -15.62 5.22 -21.60
N ILE A 4 -16.86 5.74 -21.60
CA ILE A 4 -17.90 5.32 -20.66
C ILE A 4 -18.32 3.86 -20.93
N THR A 5 -18.45 3.50 -22.21
CA THR A 5 -18.79 2.12 -22.60
C THR A 5 -17.72 1.12 -22.13
N TRP A 6 -16.44 1.44 -22.35
CA TRP A 6 -15.34 0.61 -21.87
C TRP A 6 -15.28 0.55 -20.34
N TYR A 7 -15.54 1.65 -19.65
CA TYR A 7 -15.63 1.68 -18.20
C TYR A 7 -16.71 0.72 -17.68
N ILE A 8 -17.92 0.78 -18.23
CA ILE A 8 -19.02 -0.11 -17.84
C ILE A 8 -18.67 -1.57 -18.16
N LEU A 9 -18.13 -1.85 -19.34
CA LEU A 9 -17.77 -3.20 -19.76
C LEU A 9 -16.75 -3.84 -18.80
N PHE A 10 -15.66 -3.14 -18.48
CA PHE A 10 -14.63 -3.66 -17.57
C PHE A 10 -15.16 -3.84 -16.14
N ASN A 11 -16.03 -2.96 -15.67
CA ASN A 11 -16.64 -3.14 -14.34
C ASN A 11 -17.58 -4.35 -14.32
N LEU A 12 -18.37 -4.59 -15.38
CA LEU A 12 -19.23 -5.76 -15.47
C LEU A 12 -18.44 -7.06 -15.57
N LEU A 13 -17.35 -7.07 -16.36
CA LEU A 13 -16.45 -8.23 -16.44
C LEU A 13 -15.79 -8.50 -15.08
N GLY A 14 -15.26 -7.46 -14.42
CA GLY A 14 -14.66 -7.59 -13.09
C GLY A 14 -15.64 -8.11 -12.05
N LEU A 15 -16.90 -7.61 -12.07
CA LEU A 15 -17.95 -8.08 -11.18
C LEU A 15 -18.30 -9.54 -11.45
N GLY A 16 -18.45 -9.92 -12.73
CA GLY A 16 -18.75 -11.29 -13.12
C GLY A 16 -17.68 -12.29 -12.66
N LEU A 17 -16.40 -11.95 -12.87
CA LEU A 17 -15.28 -12.74 -12.38
C LEU A 17 -15.26 -12.80 -10.84
N GLY A 18 -15.52 -11.67 -10.17
CA GLY A 18 -15.57 -11.60 -8.71
C GLY A 18 -16.69 -12.48 -8.12
N ILE A 19 -17.86 -12.46 -8.72
CA ILE A 19 -18.97 -13.34 -8.34
C ILE A 19 -18.58 -14.81 -8.55
N TYR A 20 -18.02 -15.15 -9.71
CA TYR A 20 -17.56 -16.51 -10.01
C TYR A 20 -16.57 -17.02 -8.95
N ILE A 21 -15.53 -16.23 -8.61
CA ILE A 21 -14.55 -16.60 -7.59
C ILE A 21 -15.22 -16.74 -6.22
N ALA A 22 -16.12 -15.84 -5.82
CA ALA A 22 -16.82 -15.91 -4.54
C ALA A 22 -17.65 -17.19 -4.39
N TYR A 23 -18.30 -17.64 -5.47
CA TYR A 23 -19.02 -18.92 -5.49
C TYR A 23 -18.08 -20.13 -5.49
N ALA A 24 -16.97 -20.08 -6.23
CA ALA A 24 -15.95 -21.13 -6.25
C ALA A 24 -15.35 -21.40 -4.85
N VAL A 25 -15.16 -20.33 -4.06
CA VAL A 25 -14.66 -20.40 -2.68
C VAL A 25 -15.77 -20.72 -1.66
N LYS A 26 -17.03 -20.95 -2.12
CA LYS A 26 -18.20 -21.23 -1.28
C LYS A 26 -18.54 -20.11 -0.28
N LYS A 27 -18.16 -18.86 -0.61
CA LYS A 27 -18.43 -17.67 0.20
C LYS A 27 -19.05 -16.57 -0.67
N PRO A 28 -20.32 -16.73 -1.13
CA PRO A 28 -20.95 -15.83 -2.08
C PRO A 28 -21.01 -14.37 -1.61
N TYR A 29 -21.02 -14.10 -0.29
CA TYR A 29 -21.01 -12.77 0.26
C TYR A 29 -19.69 -12.00 -0.01
N PHE A 30 -18.62 -12.66 -0.39
CA PHE A 30 -17.37 -11.98 -0.83
C PHE A 30 -17.56 -11.21 -2.14
N SER A 31 -18.59 -11.52 -2.92
CA SER A 31 -18.95 -10.71 -4.10
C SER A 31 -19.25 -9.24 -3.76
N LEU A 32 -19.70 -8.95 -2.54
CA LEU A 32 -19.94 -7.57 -2.06
C LEU A 32 -18.67 -6.71 -2.09
N ILE A 33 -17.48 -7.30 -1.99
CA ILE A 33 -16.20 -6.58 -2.07
C ILE A 33 -16.05 -5.94 -3.45
N PHE A 34 -16.39 -6.66 -4.51
CA PHE A 34 -16.28 -6.13 -5.88
C PHE A 34 -17.33 -5.03 -6.12
N ILE A 35 -18.55 -5.19 -5.61
CA ILE A 35 -19.58 -4.15 -5.65
C ILE A 35 -19.10 -2.90 -4.91
N TYR A 36 -18.51 -3.08 -3.71
CA TYR A 36 -17.93 -1.99 -2.95
C TYR A 36 -16.81 -1.28 -3.73
N CYS A 37 -15.88 -2.01 -4.38
CA CYS A 37 -14.81 -1.42 -5.18
C CYS A 37 -15.37 -0.56 -6.33
N ILE A 38 -16.36 -1.06 -7.07
CA ILE A 38 -16.99 -0.34 -8.18
C ILE A 38 -17.66 0.94 -7.68
N PHE A 39 -18.46 0.84 -6.62
CA PHE A 39 -19.13 2.00 -6.02
C PHE A 39 -18.13 3.01 -5.46
N SER A 40 -17.09 2.53 -4.81
CA SER A 40 -16.03 3.33 -4.21
C SER A 40 -15.28 4.16 -5.29
N LEU A 41 -14.88 3.54 -6.40
CA LEU A 41 -14.24 4.22 -7.52
C LEU A 41 -15.17 5.25 -8.19
N TRP A 42 -16.45 4.93 -8.31
CA TRP A 42 -17.44 5.87 -8.83
C TRP A 42 -17.63 7.08 -7.90
N ALA A 43 -17.72 6.85 -6.58
CA ALA A 43 -17.84 7.91 -5.58
C ALA A 43 -16.59 8.80 -5.54
N TYR A 44 -15.40 8.19 -5.66
CA TYR A 44 -14.14 8.90 -5.78
C TYR A 44 -14.14 9.86 -6.97
N SER A 45 -14.51 9.37 -8.15
CA SER A 45 -14.55 10.17 -9.37
C SER A 45 -15.50 11.37 -9.29
N LYS A 46 -16.63 11.24 -8.56
CA LYS A 46 -17.66 12.29 -8.49
C LYS A 46 -17.44 13.34 -7.41
N ARG A 47 -16.97 12.94 -6.22
CA ARG A 47 -16.98 13.83 -5.05
C ARG A 47 -15.72 13.77 -4.19
N MET A 48 -15.11 12.59 -4.06
CA MET A 48 -14.07 12.41 -3.05
C MET A 48 -12.70 12.94 -3.47
N LYS A 49 -12.45 13.02 -4.78
CA LYS A 49 -11.19 13.56 -5.33
C LYS A 49 -10.87 14.98 -4.84
N THR A 50 -11.90 15.80 -4.59
CA THR A 50 -11.74 17.19 -4.13
C THR A 50 -11.98 17.37 -2.63
N SER A 51 -12.24 16.27 -1.91
CA SER A 51 -12.57 16.28 -0.48
C SER A 51 -11.32 16.16 0.39
N PHE A 52 -11.38 16.78 1.57
CA PHE A 52 -10.31 16.71 2.55
C PHE A 52 -10.00 15.25 2.95
N LEU A 53 -8.83 14.73 2.58
CA LEU A 53 -8.29 13.40 2.89
C LEU A 53 -9.17 12.19 2.51
N LEU A 54 -10.47 12.35 2.27
CA LEU A 54 -11.35 11.20 1.97
C LEU A 54 -10.92 10.47 0.70
N GLY A 55 -10.52 11.22 -0.35
CA GLY A 55 -10.01 10.65 -1.59
C GLY A 55 -8.72 9.87 -1.36
N ASN A 56 -7.78 10.44 -0.59
CA ASN A 56 -6.48 9.85 -0.31
C ASN A 56 -6.61 8.55 0.50
N VAL A 57 -7.46 8.56 1.55
CA VAL A 57 -7.79 7.37 2.35
C VAL A 57 -8.44 6.30 1.48
N GLN A 58 -9.39 6.68 0.62
CA GLN A 58 -10.12 5.74 -0.22
C GLN A 58 -9.21 5.03 -1.23
N VAL A 59 -8.35 5.78 -1.95
CA VAL A 59 -7.38 5.18 -2.90
C VAL A 59 -6.43 4.25 -2.16
N SER A 60 -5.93 4.68 -1.00
CA SER A 60 -5.03 3.88 -0.16
C SER A 60 -5.69 2.60 0.35
N PHE A 61 -6.95 2.70 0.76
CA PHE A 61 -7.74 1.54 1.20
C PHE A 61 -7.98 0.54 0.06
N LEU A 62 -8.35 1.02 -1.13
CA LEU A 62 -8.54 0.14 -2.29
C LEU A 62 -7.24 -0.56 -2.71
N THR A 63 -6.10 0.14 -2.65
CA THR A 63 -4.78 -0.45 -2.92
C THR A 63 -4.43 -1.52 -1.89
N ALA A 64 -4.66 -1.25 -0.61
CA ALA A 64 -4.46 -2.22 0.47
C ALA A 64 -5.40 -3.42 0.35
N LEU A 65 -6.67 -3.17 0.01
CA LEU A 65 -7.68 -4.21 -0.19
C LEU A 65 -7.31 -5.16 -1.34
N ALA A 66 -6.65 -4.66 -2.40
CA ALA A 66 -6.18 -5.51 -3.50
C ALA A 66 -5.19 -6.58 -3.00
N ILE A 67 -4.29 -6.24 -2.07
CA ILE A 67 -3.36 -7.20 -1.45
C ILE A 67 -4.12 -8.09 -0.45
N PHE A 68 -4.98 -7.51 0.38
CA PHE A 68 -5.73 -8.24 1.39
C PHE A 68 -6.70 -9.26 0.81
N ASN A 69 -7.17 -9.07 -0.43
CA ASN A 69 -8.01 -10.03 -1.14
C ASN A 69 -7.38 -11.42 -1.25
N VAL A 70 -6.04 -11.52 -1.31
CA VAL A 70 -5.36 -12.82 -1.28
C VAL A 70 -5.70 -13.58 0.01
N ALA A 71 -5.60 -12.93 1.17
CA ALA A 71 -5.98 -13.54 2.44
C ALA A 71 -7.48 -13.84 2.52
N LEU A 72 -8.33 -12.93 2.00
CA LEU A 72 -9.78 -13.09 2.02
C LEU A 72 -10.25 -14.30 1.23
N PHE A 73 -9.71 -14.51 0.04
CA PHE A 73 -10.20 -15.55 -0.87
C PHE A 73 -9.48 -16.88 -0.73
N ASP A 74 -8.24 -16.91 -0.25
CA ASP A 74 -7.46 -18.14 -0.09
C ASP A 74 -7.47 -18.66 1.35
N MET A 75 -7.20 -17.81 2.33
CA MET A 75 -6.95 -18.25 3.70
C MET A 75 -8.22 -18.32 4.57
N ILE A 76 -9.09 -17.29 4.51
CA ILE A 76 -10.26 -17.21 5.38
C ILE A 76 -11.25 -18.37 5.14
N PRO A 77 -11.55 -18.78 3.90
CA PRO A 77 -12.47 -19.89 3.65
C PRO A 77 -11.96 -21.23 4.17
N ASN A 78 -10.63 -21.41 4.14
CA ASN A 78 -9.98 -22.64 4.57
C ASN A 78 -9.73 -22.70 6.10
N GLY A 79 -9.87 -21.56 6.81
CA GLY A 79 -9.62 -21.41 8.24
C GLY A 79 -8.16 -21.07 8.55
N ILE A 80 -7.94 -19.90 9.14
CA ILE A 80 -6.62 -19.27 9.36
C ILE A 80 -5.76 -20.02 10.41
N ASN A 81 -6.32 -20.94 11.18
CA ASN A 81 -5.64 -21.56 12.34
C ASN A 81 -5.35 -23.04 12.19
N LYS A 82 -5.32 -23.58 10.98
CA LYS A 82 -5.08 -25.01 10.77
C LYS A 82 -3.63 -25.40 11.03
N THR A 83 -2.68 -24.51 10.72
CA THR A 83 -1.26 -24.72 10.98
C THR A 83 -0.58 -23.42 11.42
N ASN A 84 0.54 -23.52 12.17
CA ASN A 84 1.34 -22.35 12.56
C ASN A 84 1.84 -21.58 11.33
N ASN A 85 2.09 -22.27 10.21
CA ASN A 85 2.55 -21.65 8.97
C ASN A 85 1.47 -20.79 8.31
N GLU A 86 0.20 -21.21 8.31
CA GLU A 86 -0.91 -20.41 7.75
C GLU A 86 -1.10 -19.11 8.52
N PHE A 87 -1.00 -19.15 9.85
CA PHE A 87 -1.09 -17.95 10.67
C PHE A 87 0.08 -16.98 10.44
N MET A 88 1.28 -17.52 10.21
CA MET A 88 2.45 -16.71 9.86
C MET A 88 2.27 -16.03 8.50
N ILE A 89 1.82 -16.76 7.47
CA ILE A 89 1.54 -16.21 6.14
C ILE A 89 0.47 -15.10 6.23
N PHE A 90 -0.59 -15.31 7.01
CA PHE A 90 -1.63 -14.31 7.22
C PHE A 90 -1.06 -13.01 7.81
N LYS A 91 -0.19 -13.11 8.83
CA LYS A 91 0.50 -11.93 9.41
C LYS A 91 1.35 -11.20 8.36
N ILE A 92 2.07 -11.94 7.52
CA ILE A 92 2.88 -11.37 6.44
C ILE A 92 1.99 -10.57 5.48
N ILE A 93 0.87 -11.15 5.03
CA ILE A 93 -0.08 -10.45 4.14
C ILE A 93 -0.63 -9.18 4.81
N LEU A 94 -0.94 -9.23 6.11
CA LEU A 94 -1.38 -8.04 6.85
C LEU A 94 -0.29 -6.95 6.89
N CYS A 95 0.98 -7.32 7.07
CA CYS A 95 2.09 -6.36 7.03
C CYS A 95 2.22 -5.70 5.64
N TYR A 96 2.13 -6.48 4.56
CA TYR A 96 2.13 -5.94 3.19
C TYR A 96 0.92 -5.05 2.93
N THR A 97 -0.25 -5.43 3.41
CA THR A 97 -1.49 -4.64 3.32
C THR A 97 -1.35 -3.29 4.02
N ALA A 98 -0.85 -3.28 5.25
CA ALA A 98 -0.61 -2.06 6.02
C ALA A 98 0.46 -1.17 5.37
N PHE A 99 1.55 -1.75 4.87
CA PHE A 99 2.59 -1.04 4.16
C PHE A 99 2.06 -0.40 2.88
N ALA A 100 1.30 -1.13 2.07
CA ALA A 100 0.69 -0.61 0.85
C ALA A 100 -0.28 0.55 1.13
N PHE A 101 -1.10 0.43 2.20
CA PHE A 101 -1.97 1.52 2.64
C PHE A 101 -1.17 2.77 2.97
N ILE A 102 -0.16 2.66 3.84
CA ILE A 102 0.61 3.80 4.34
C ILE A 102 1.39 4.48 3.19
N ILE A 103 2.07 3.73 2.34
CA ILE A 103 2.87 4.30 1.24
C ILE A 103 1.98 4.94 0.19
N THR A 104 0.83 4.33 -0.14
CA THR A 104 -0.14 4.94 -1.05
C THR A 104 -0.71 6.23 -0.45
N PHE A 105 -1.05 6.23 0.83
CA PHE A 105 -1.58 7.41 1.52
C PHE A 105 -0.58 8.57 1.53
N ILE A 106 0.69 8.29 1.85
CA ILE A 106 1.78 9.27 1.78
C ILE A 106 1.89 9.83 0.36
N ARG A 107 1.90 8.93 -0.65
CA ARG A 107 2.02 9.31 -2.06
C ARG A 107 0.88 10.23 -2.52
N GLU A 108 -0.36 9.91 -2.16
CA GLU A 108 -1.53 10.73 -2.55
C GLU A 108 -1.46 12.12 -1.91
N ILE A 109 -1.04 12.25 -0.64
CA ILE A 109 -0.85 13.56 -0.01
C ILE A 109 0.29 14.34 -0.69
N ILE A 110 1.41 13.68 -1.05
CA ILE A 110 2.52 14.33 -1.79
C ILE A 110 2.03 14.82 -3.15
N LYS A 111 1.18 14.02 -3.81
CA LYS A 111 0.61 14.39 -5.09
C LYS A 111 -0.32 15.60 -4.99
N ASP A 112 -1.11 15.72 -3.93
CA ASP A 112 -1.92 16.92 -3.66
C ASP A 112 -1.03 18.16 -3.48
N MET A 113 0.17 18.03 -2.90
CA MET A 113 1.14 19.13 -2.83
C MET A 113 1.72 19.49 -4.20
N GLU A 114 1.96 18.49 -5.05
CA GLU A 114 2.42 18.68 -6.43
C GLU A 114 1.38 19.41 -7.28
N ASP A 115 0.09 19.06 -7.12
CA ASP A 115 -1.02 19.54 -7.93
C ASP A 115 -1.73 20.77 -7.32
N MET A 116 -1.23 21.33 -6.21
CA MET A 116 -1.86 22.37 -5.40
C MET A 116 -2.36 23.57 -6.20
N GLU A 117 -1.61 24.05 -7.21
CA GLU A 117 -2.01 25.16 -8.07
C GLU A 117 -3.25 24.85 -8.92
N GLY A 118 -3.35 23.59 -9.40
CA GLY A 118 -4.50 23.10 -10.15
C GLY A 118 -5.73 22.92 -9.27
N ASP A 119 -5.50 22.35 -8.09
CA ASP A 119 -6.54 22.07 -7.11
C ASP A 119 -7.18 23.34 -6.55
N GLN A 120 -6.41 24.42 -6.40
CA GLN A 120 -6.95 25.75 -6.01
C GLN A 120 -7.94 26.30 -7.04
N LYS A 121 -7.69 26.10 -8.34
CA LYS A 121 -8.57 26.58 -9.41
C LYS A 121 -9.94 25.92 -9.42
N ILE A 122 -10.03 24.69 -8.91
CA ILE A 122 -11.29 23.93 -8.82
C ILE A 122 -11.90 23.94 -7.40
N ASN A 123 -11.40 24.81 -6.52
CA ASN A 123 -11.81 24.92 -5.12
C ASN A 123 -11.75 23.57 -4.37
N ALA A 124 -10.75 22.74 -4.66
CA ALA A 124 -10.55 21.51 -3.93
C ALA A 124 -10.12 21.77 -2.48
N ASN A 125 -10.54 20.93 -1.57
CA ASN A 125 -10.23 21.03 -0.14
C ASN A 125 -9.20 19.97 0.25
N THR A 126 -7.98 20.04 -0.32
CA THR A 126 -6.89 19.11 0.03
C THR A 126 -6.15 19.53 1.30
N LEU A 127 -5.38 18.59 1.87
CA LEU A 127 -4.57 18.87 3.07
C LEU A 127 -3.60 20.04 2.82
N ALA A 128 -2.97 20.07 1.63
CA ALA A 128 -2.00 21.07 1.24
C ALA A 128 -2.64 22.48 1.11
N ILE A 129 -3.85 22.57 0.57
CA ILE A 129 -4.59 23.82 0.45
C ILE A 129 -5.02 24.33 1.82
N LYS A 130 -5.52 23.44 2.69
CA LYS A 130 -6.07 23.82 4.00
C LYS A 130 -5.01 24.25 5.01
N TYR A 131 -3.88 23.53 5.06
CA TYR A 131 -2.85 23.76 6.08
C TYR A 131 -1.55 24.36 5.55
N GLY A 132 -1.43 24.49 4.23
CA GLY A 132 -0.21 24.95 3.56
C GLY A 132 0.90 23.90 3.50
N ILE A 133 1.91 24.20 2.70
CA ILE A 133 3.01 23.28 2.37
C ILE A 133 3.78 22.85 3.63
N GLU A 134 4.13 23.77 4.53
CA GLU A 134 4.97 23.47 5.69
C GLU A 134 4.33 22.46 6.67
N LYS A 135 3.05 22.69 7.01
CA LYS A 135 2.34 21.79 7.94
C LYS A 135 2.10 20.43 7.31
N THR A 136 1.70 20.40 6.03
CA THR A 136 1.50 19.16 5.29
C THR A 136 2.79 18.36 5.19
N ARG A 137 3.92 19.00 4.93
CA ARG A 137 5.24 18.38 4.91
C ARG A 137 5.60 17.71 6.25
N LYS A 138 5.36 18.39 7.37
CA LYS A 138 5.59 17.83 8.72
C LYS A 138 4.73 16.58 8.97
N ILE A 139 3.47 16.61 8.53
CA ILE A 139 2.58 15.45 8.61
C ILE A 139 3.12 14.28 7.79
N ILE A 140 3.56 14.52 6.55
CA ILE A 140 4.13 13.47 5.69
C ILE A 140 5.39 12.90 6.31
N VAL A 141 6.30 13.73 6.83
CA VAL A 141 7.52 13.28 7.51
C VAL A 141 7.16 12.37 8.69
N PHE A 142 6.18 12.74 9.51
CA PHE A 142 5.70 11.89 10.59
C PHE A 142 5.11 10.55 10.08
N LEU A 143 4.33 10.58 9.00
CA LEU A 143 3.77 9.36 8.40
C LEU A 143 4.85 8.42 7.84
N ILE A 144 5.94 8.95 7.27
CA ILE A 144 7.07 8.15 6.78
C ILE A 144 7.80 7.44 7.92
N LEU A 145 7.85 8.04 9.12
CA LEU A 145 8.48 7.41 10.28
C LEU A 145 7.79 6.10 10.69
N ILE A 146 6.48 5.97 10.45
CA ILE A 146 5.72 4.75 10.80
C ILE A 146 6.30 3.50 10.10
N PRO A 147 6.40 3.43 8.76
CA PRO A 147 6.98 2.27 8.11
C PRO A 147 8.50 2.15 8.37
N VAL A 148 9.24 3.24 8.57
CA VAL A 148 10.66 3.19 8.92
C VAL A 148 10.87 2.46 10.26
N PHE A 149 10.14 2.85 11.30
CA PHE A 149 10.22 2.19 12.61
C PHE A 149 9.61 0.79 12.60
N GLY A 150 8.53 0.57 11.85
CA GLY A 150 7.93 -0.76 11.69
C GLY A 150 8.92 -1.77 11.10
N ILE A 151 9.62 -1.39 10.03
CA ILE A 151 10.67 -2.21 9.42
C ILE A 151 11.85 -2.41 10.37
N ALA A 152 12.31 -1.34 11.05
CA ALA A 152 13.41 -1.43 12.01
C ALA A 152 13.07 -2.39 13.17
N TYR A 153 11.85 -2.32 13.70
CA TYR A 153 11.38 -3.25 14.73
C TYR A 153 11.36 -4.70 14.25
N PHE A 154 10.89 -4.93 13.02
CA PHE A 154 10.89 -6.26 12.42
C PHE A 154 12.32 -6.80 12.23
N GLN A 155 13.23 -5.99 11.72
CA GLN A 155 14.64 -6.36 11.55
C GLN A 155 15.32 -6.65 12.90
N TYR A 156 15.06 -5.83 13.91
CA TYR A 156 15.58 -6.04 15.26
C TYR A 156 15.15 -7.39 15.84
N ASN A 157 13.86 -7.74 15.74
CA ASN A 157 13.36 -9.03 16.21
C ASN A 157 13.95 -10.20 15.40
N ALA A 158 14.04 -10.07 14.08
CA ALA A 158 14.64 -11.10 13.22
C ALA A 158 16.14 -11.31 13.53
N LEU A 159 16.89 -10.24 13.76
CA LEU A 159 18.30 -10.32 14.14
C LEU A 159 18.47 -10.97 15.52
N ILE A 160 17.66 -10.61 16.50
CA ILE A 160 17.74 -11.22 17.84
C ILE A 160 17.40 -12.70 17.79
N SER A 161 16.30 -13.10 17.13
CA SER A 161 15.93 -14.50 17.06
C SER A 161 17.00 -15.35 16.38
N ASN A 162 17.57 -14.85 15.28
CA ASN A 162 18.60 -15.58 14.53
C ASN A 162 19.98 -15.56 15.20
N PHE A 163 20.36 -14.42 15.85
CA PHE A 163 21.66 -14.28 16.47
C PHE A 163 21.79 -15.00 17.81
N PHE A 164 20.74 -15.00 18.62
CA PHE A 164 20.80 -15.56 19.97
C PHE A 164 20.22 -16.98 20.09
N VAL A 165 19.39 -17.44 19.14
CA VAL A 165 18.70 -18.71 19.26
C VAL A 165 19.33 -19.81 18.37
N GLU A 166 19.76 -19.50 17.16
CA GLU A 166 20.13 -20.54 16.20
C GLU A 166 21.58 -20.51 15.68
N LEU A 167 22.37 -19.45 15.90
CA LEU A 167 23.78 -19.31 15.41
C LEU A 167 24.01 -19.68 13.92
N ASN A 168 22.94 -19.89 13.15
CA ASN A 168 22.98 -20.28 11.75
C ASN A 168 22.63 -19.09 10.85
N TYR A 169 23.65 -18.41 10.32
CA TYR A 169 23.52 -17.47 9.22
C TYR A 169 23.33 -18.23 7.91
N SER A 170 22.09 -18.54 7.57
CA SER A 170 21.82 -18.99 6.20
C SER A 170 21.96 -17.81 5.24
N MET A 171 22.47 -18.06 4.03
CA MET A 171 22.59 -17.03 2.98
C MET A 171 21.23 -16.42 2.64
N GLU A 172 20.16 -17.16 2.78
CA GLU A 172 18.77 -16.77 2.56
C GLU A 172 18.32 -15.67 3.55
N ASN A 173 18.64 -15.86 4.83
CA ASN A 173 18.37 -14.84 5.87
C ASN A 173 19.13 -13.55 5.62
N LEU A 174 20.38 -13.65 5.18
CA LEU A 174 21.20 -12.48 4.84
C LEU A 174 20.59 -11.70 3.66
N ILE A 175 20.21 -12.39 2.58
CA ILE A 175 19.58 -11.77 1.40
C ILE A 175 18.27 -11.08 1.80
N THR A 176 17.44 -11.73 2.63
CA THR A 176 16.19 -11.16 3.13
C THR A 176 16.42 -9.87 3.91
N VAL A 177 17.36 -9.86 4.84
CA VAL A 177 17.72 -8.68 5.66
C VAL A 177 18.25 -7.55 4.77
N LEU A 178 19.14 -7.86 3.81
CA LEU A 178 19.68 -6.87 2.88
C LEU A 178 18.58 -6.26 2.00
N TYR A 179 17.63 -7.06 1.52
CA TYR A 179 16.54 -6.56 0.70
C TYR A 179 15.60 -5.65 1.50
N ILE A 180 15.24 -6.03 2.70
CA ILE A 180 14.41 -5.20 3.60
C ILE A 180 15.16 -3.91 3.96
N SER A 181 16.48 -3.97 4.16
CA SER A 181 17.32 -2.79 4.39
C SER A 181 17.35 -1.84 3.18
N LEU A 182 17.27 -2.36 1.97
CA LEU A 182 17.12 -1.54 0.76
C LEU A 182 15.80 -0.75 0.77
N ILE A 183 14.68 -1.38 1.13
CA ILE A 183 13.39 -0.69 1.25
C ILE A 183 13.48 0.40 2.33
N GLN A 184 14.08 0.09 3.47
CA GLN A 184 14.26 1.06 4.55
C GLN A 184 15.14 2.24 4.13
N PHE A 185 16.20 1.99 3.38
CA PHE A 185 17.09 3.03 2.83
C PHE A 185 16.32 3.96 1.88
N LEU A 186 15.47 3.42 1.00
CA LEU A 186 14.61 4.23 0.11
C LEU A 186 13.62 5.09 0.91
N LEU A 187 13.06 4.57 2.00
CA LEU A 187 12.18 5.34 2.89
C LEU A 187 12.94 6.48 3.60
N ILE A 188 14.19 6.24 4.00
CA ILE A 188 15.05 7.28 4.60
C ILE A 188 15.36 8.37 3.56
N ILE A 189 15.66 8.01 2.31
CA ILE A 189 15.83 8.98 1.22
C ILE A 189 14.56 9.82 1.05
N LEU A 190 13.39 9.17 1.04
CA LEU A 190 12.10 9.87 0.94
C LEU A 190 11.92 10.86 2.10
N LEU A 191 12.22 10.45 3.32
CA LEU A 191 12.13 11.27 4.52
C LEU A 191 13.04 12.50 4.45
N VAL A 192 14.32 12.31 4.11
CA VAL A 192 15.31 13.39 3.98
C VAL A 192 14.90 14.35 2.86
N LYS A 193 14.46 13.82 1.72
CA LYS A 193 14.02 14.62 0.58
C LYS A 193 12.79 15.44 0.94
N MET A 194 11.77 14.81 1.53
CA MET A 194 10.54 15.49 1.96
C MET A 194 10.80 16.59 2.97
N ASN A 195 11.72 16.42 3.90
CA ASN A 195 12.03 17.44 4.89
C ASN A 195 12.57 18.75 4.26
N LYS A 196 13.20 18.66 3.08
CA LYS A 196 13.78 19.80 2.34
C LYS A 196 12.93 20.25 1.16
N SER A 197 11.84 19.56 0.83
CA SER A 197 11.02 19.82 -0.36
C SER A 197 10.20 21.09 -0.22
N ASN A 198 10.30 22.00 -1.21
CA ASN A 198 9.52 23.24 -1.28
C ASN A 198 8.99 23.53 -2.68
N LYS A 199 9.55 22.89 -3.71
CA LYS A 199 9.20 23.13 -5.10
C LYS A 199 8.37 21.97 -5.68
N LYS A 200 7.56 22.24 -6.67
CA LYS A 200 6.77 21.26 -7.39
C LYS A 200 7.61 20.06 -7.89
N SER A 201 8.82 20.34 -8.42
CA SER A 201 9.75 19.30 -8.86
C SER A 201 10.20 18.34 -7.75
N ASP A 202 10.31 18.85 -6.51
CA ASP A 202 10.68 18.02 -5.36
C ASP A 202 9.54 17.06 -4.99
N PHE A 203 8.28 17.54 -5.05
CA PHE A 203 7.10 16.71 -4.79
C PHE A 203 6.92 15.66 -5.87
N TYR A 204 7.13 16.01 -7.16
CA TYR A 204 7.15 15.05 -8.26
C TYR A 204 8.18 13.94 -8.06
N PHE A 205 9.41 14.29 -7.67
CA PHE A 205 10.43 13.30 -7.36
C PHE A 205 10.01 12.40 -6.19
N SER A 206 9.49 12.97 -5.11
CA SER A 206 9.07 12.24 -3.91
C SER A 206 7.88 11.30 -4.21
N SER A 207 6.90 11.74 -5.01
CA SER A 207 5.78 10.90 -5.44
C SER A 207 6.24 9.75 -6.33
N SER A 208 7.24 9.99 -7.19
CA SER A 208 7.86 8.96 -8.03
C SER A 208 8.68 7.96 -7.21
N LEU A 209 9.40 8.43 -6.18
CA LEU A 209 10.11 7.57 -5.25
C LEU A 209 9.17 6.64 -4.47
N CYS A 210 7.98 7.12 -4.07
CA CYS A 210 6.96 6.26 -3.48
C CYS A 210 6.55 5.11 -4.41
N LYS A 211 6.45 5.35 -5.74
CA LYS A 211 6.17 4.28 -6.71
C LYS A 211 7.29 3.24 -6.75
N VAL A 212 8.55 3.69 -6.73
CA VAL A 212 9.72 2.79 -6.68
C VAL A 212 9.67 1.94 -5.42
N ILE A 213 9.40 2.54 -4.24
CA ILE A 213 9.26 1.83 -2.97
C ILE A 213 8.16 0.77 -3.04
N MET A 214 7.00 1.09 -3.65
CA MET A 214 5.91 0.12 -3.84
C MET A 214 6.32 -1.03 -4.76
N ILE A 215 6.99 -0.75 -5.88
CA ILE A 215 7.47 -1.78 -6.82
C ILE A 215 8.49 -2.70 -6.12
N VAL A 216 9.48 -2.14 -5.44
CA VAL A 216 10.46 -2.90 -4.68
C VAL A 216 9.77 -3.72 -3.59
N GLY A 217 8.78 -3.14 -2.90
CA GLY A 217 7.96 -3.87 -1.92
C GLY A 217 7.25 -5.09 -2.52
N ILE A 218 6.61 -4.96 -3.68
CA ILE A 218 5.93 -6.07 -4.36
C ILE A 218 6.92 -7.13 -4.83
N LEU A 219 8.08 -6.75 -5.36
CA LEU A 219 9.12 -7.66 -5.82
C LEU A 219 9.76 -8.48 -4.68
N SER A 220 9.60 -8.07 -3.43
CA SER A 220 10.04 -8.87 -2.28
C SER A 220 9.25 -10.17 -2.14
N ILE A 221 7.98 -10.22 -2.57
CA ILE A 221 7.13 -11.41 -2.44
C ILE A 221 7.70 -12.61 -3.21
N PRO A 222 7.92 -12.55 -4.54
CA PRO A 222 8.50 -13.66 -5.27
C PRO A 222 9.94 -13.98 -4.81
N LEU A 223 10.73 -12.97 -4.42
CA LEU A 223 12.08 -13.19 -3.92
C LEU A 223 12.06 -14.03 -2.62
N PHE A 224 11.25 -13.64 -1.64
CA PHE A 224 11.19 -14.38 -0.36
C PHE A 224 10.56 -15.75 -0.52
N THR A 225 9.58 -15.90 -1.43
CA THR A 225 9.03 -17.22 -1.75
C THR A 225 10.09 -18.14 -2.36
N TYR A 226 10.91 -17.62 -3.29
CA TYR A 226 12.00 -18.38 -3.89
C TYR A 226 13.05 -18.82 -2.85
N LEU A 227 13.43 -17.91 -1.94
CA LEU A 227 14.40 -18.21 -0.88
C LEU A 227 13.88 -19.24 0.15
N GLN A 228 12.58 -19.34 0.36
CA GLN A 228 11.99 -20.31 1.30
C GLN A 228 11.77 -21.69 0.68
N LEU A 229 11.74 -21.80 -0.65
CA LEU A 229 11.51 -23.06 -1.36
C LEU A 229 12.80 -23.80 -1.71
N ASN A 230 13.96 -23.15 -1.67
CA ASN A 230 15.27 -23.73 -1.94
C ASN A 230 16.11 -23.81 -0.69
#